data_aa84e6aa5282feb1f0dcc3727e083f5e
#
_entry.id   aa84e6aa5282feb1f0dcc3727e083f5e
#
_cell.length_a   1.000
_cell.length_b   1.000
_cell.length_c   1.000
_cell.angle_alpha   90.00
_cell.angle_beta   90.00
_cell.angle_gamma   90.00
#
_symmetry.space_group_name_H-M   'P 1'
#
loop_
_entity.id
_entity.type
_entity.pdbx_description
1 polymer ?
#
loop_
_entity_poly.entity_id
_entity_poly.type
_entity_poly.pdbx_seq_one_letter_code
_entity_poly.pdbx_strand_id
1 'polypeptide(L)'
;MADNFGLKIGIEGEKEFKKALSEINQSFKVLGSEMKLVSSQFDSNDKSIQALSARNTVLNKEIDAQRQKIETLRAALQNASESFGENDRRTQNWQIQLNNAEAALN
;
A
#
# COMPACT_ATOMS: atom_id res chain seq x y z
N MET A 1 -12.13 15.22 -9.05
CA MET A 1 -11.96 14.64 -9.33
C MET A 1 -11.34 14.05 -9.23
N ALA A 2 -11.60 13.99 -8.94
CA ALA A 2 -11.20 13.60 -8.92
C ALA A 2 -10.62 12.73 -8.98
N ASP A 3 -10.71 12.28 -8.67
CA ASP A 3 -10.03 11.50 -8.67
C ASP A 3 -9.15 11.26 -9.41
N ASN A 4 -8.67 11.14 -8.87
CA ASN A 4 -7.72 11.58 -9.79
C ASN A 4 -7.00 10.49 -10.49
N PHE A 5 -6.93 9.33 -9.95
CA PHE A 5 -6.37 8.18 -10.62
C PHE A 5 -7.16 7.86 -11.89
N GLY A 6 -8.46 8.08 -11.84
CA GLY A 6 -9.29 7.79 -12.99
C GLY A 6 -9.14 8.74 -14.16
N LEU A 7 -8.40 9.83 -13.97
CA LEU A 7 -8.22 10.82 -15.01
C LEU A 7 -7.15 10.43 -16.02
N LYS A 8 -6.22 9.56 -15.63
CA LYS A 8 -5.14 9.09 -16.49
C LYS A 8 -5.41 7.66 -16.91
N ILE A 9 -5.32 7.37 -18.19
CA ILE A 9 -5.55 6.04 -18.71
C ILE A 9 -4.34 5.59 -19.53
N GLY A 10 -4.28 4.30 -19.82
CA GLY A 10 -3.23 3.74 -20.65
C GLY A 10 -1.85 3.88 -20.00
N ILE A 11 -0.88 4.24 -20.83
CA ILE A 11 0.52 4.33 -20.39
C ILE A 11 0.70 5.44 -19.35
N GLU A 12 0.03 6.57 -19.53
CA GLU A 12 0.13 7.65 -18.54
C GLU A 12 -0.48 7.23 -17.21
N GLY A 13 -1.62 6.56 -17.25
CA GLY A 13 -2.24 6.03 -16.04
C GLY A 13 -1.32 5.05 -15.35
N GLU A 14 -0.67 4.18 -16.10
CA GLU A 14 0.27 3.22 -15.52
C GLU A 14 1.41 3.92 -14.80
N LYS A 15 1.96 4.99 -15.37
CA LYS A 15 3.02 5.78 -14.72
C LYS A 15 2.53 6.41 -13.43
N GLU A 16 1.30 6.94 -13.44
CA GLU A 16 0.74 7.56 -12.25
C GLU A 16 0.51 6.53 -11.14
N PHE A 17 0.02 5.36 -11.48
CA PHE A 17 -0.18 4.29 -10.50
C PHE A 17 1.16 3.80 -9.94
N LYS A 18 2.20 3.69 -10.77
CA LYS A 18 3.52 3.31 -10.29
C LYS A 18 4.08 4.34 -9.32
N LYS A 19 3.87 5.62 -9.61
CA LYS A 19 4.30 6.70 -8.73
C LYS A 19 3.55 6.65 -7.40
N ALA A 20 2.23 6.50 -7.46
CA ALA A 20 1.41 6.41 -6.25
C ALA A 20 1.83 5.21 -5.40
N LEU A 21 2.08 4.07 -6.02
CA LEU A 21 2.53 2.88 -5.32
C LEU A 21 3.90 3.09 -4.68
N SER A 22 4.81 3.77 -5.37
CA SER A 22 6.13 4.09 -4.83
C SER A 22 6.01 4.94 -3.58
N GLU A 23 5.10 5.93 -3.58
CA GLU A 23 4.87 6.77 -2.41
C GLU A 23 4.30 5.98 -1.25
N ILE A 24 3.39 5.05 -1.53
CA ILE A 24 2.83 4.18 -0.49
C ILE A 24 3.93 3.28 0.09
N ASN A 25 4.78 2.71 -0.76
CA ASN A 25 5.88 1.87 -0.30
C ASN A 25 6.88 2.66 0.55
N GLN A 26 7.09 3.94 0.22
CA GLN A 26 7.92 4.82 1.05
C GLN A 26 7.28 5.04 2.41
N SER A 27 5.96 5.16 2.46
CA SER A 27 5.24 5.27 3.73
C SER A 27 5.46 4.05 4.62
N PHE A 28 5.49 2.85 4.02
CA PHE A 28 5.80 1.63 4.77
C PHE A 28 7.19 1.68 5.39
N LYS A 29 8.17 2.23 4.68
CA LYS A 29 9.53 2.37 5.24
C LYS A 29 9.54 3.30 6.43
N VAL A 30 8.81 4.41 6.34
CA VAL A 30 8.69 5.36 7.44
C VAL A 30 8.02 4.68 8.64
N LEU A 31 6.93 3.96 8.41
CA LEU A 31 6.21 3.27 9.47
C LEU A 31 7.06 2.17 10.11
N GLY A 32 7.86 1.46 9.32
CA GLY A 32 8.81 0.49 9.86
C GLY A 32 9.83 1.15 10.77
N SER A 33 10.30 2.33 10.41
CA SER A 33 11.21 3.12 11.23
C SER A 33 10.53 3.56 12.52
N GLU A 34 9.27 3.99 12.44
CA GLU A 34 8.50 4.37 13.64
C GLU A 34 8.31 3.18 14.58
N MET A 35 8.05 1.99 14.05
CA MET A 35 7.91 0.80 14.87
C MET A 35 9.22 0.43 15.53
N LYS A 36 10.35 0.60 14.86
CA LYS A 36 11.66 0.40 15.47
C LYS A 36 11.88 1.36 16.64
N LEU A 37 11.47 2.61 16.46
CA LEU A 37 11.59 3.60 17.52
C LEU A 37 10.76 3.18 18.74
N VAL A 38 9.52 2.78 18.52
CA VAL A 38 8.66 2.29 19.59
C VAL A 38 9.30 1.09 20.29
N SER A 39 9.83 0.15 19.50
CA SER A 39 10.47 -1.04 20.06
C SER A 39 11.72 -0.69 20.89
N SER A 40 12.41 0.39 20.55
CA SER A 40 13.57 0.82 21.31
C SER A 40 13.18 1.52 22.62
N GLN A 41 11.99 2.10 22.67
CA GLN A 41 11.49 2.81 23.84
C GLN A 41 10.82 1.88 24.86
N PHE A 42 10.31 0.74 24.39
CA PHE A 42 9.58 -0.20 25.23
C PHE A 42 10.12 -1.61 25.01
N ASP A 43 10.32 -2.33 26.12
CA ASP A 43 10.68 -3.74 26.04
C ASP A 43 9.59 -4.51 25.30
N SER A 44 9.99 -5.57 24.58
CA SER A 44 9.02 -6.40 23.84
C SER A 44 7.97 -7.01 24.76
N ASN A 45 8.30 -7.19 26.04
CA ASN A 45 7.37 -7.74 27.03
C ASN A 45 6.60 -6.66 27.78
N ASP A 46 6.86 -5.39 27.49
CA ASP A 46 6.17 -4.30 28.15
C ASP A 46 4.72 -4.26 27.65
N LYS A 47 3.79 -4.42 28.58
CA LYS A 47 2.36 -4.40 28.30
C LYS A 47 1.66 -3.22 28.95
N SER A 48 2.43 -2.18 29.30
CA SER A 48 1.85 -0.96 29.82
C SER A 48 0.92 -0.32 28.77
N ILE A 49 0.02 0.53 29.25
CA ILE A 49 -0.90 1.24 28.39
C ILE A 49 -0.13 2.07 27.36
N GLN A 50 0.95 2.70 27.79
CA GLN A 50 1.77 3.52 26.90
C GLN A 50 2.40 2.68 25.80
N ALA A 51 2.97 1.51 26.13
CA ALA A 51 3.59 0.65 25.14
C ALA A 51 2.57 0.10 24.14
N LEU A 52 1.43 -0.37 24.64
CA LEU A 52 0.39 -0.91 23.77
C LEU A 52 -0.20 0.17 22.89
N SER A 53 -0.43 1.36 23.43
CA SER A 53 -0.98 2.48 22.66
C SER A 53 -0.02 2.90 21.56
N ALA A 54 1.29 2.98 21.86
CA ALA A 54 2.30 3.35 20.88
C ALA A 54 2.35 2.34 19.72
N ARG A 55 2.36 1.04 20.07
CA ARG A 55 2.37 -0.03 19.06
C ARG A 55 1.11 0.00 18.19
N ASN A 56 -0.05 0.16 18.84
CA ASN A 56 -1.31 0.18 18.11
C ASN A 56 -1.42 1.36 17.16
N THR A 57 -0.88 2.52 17.54
CA THR A 57 -0.88 3.68 16.66
C THR A 57 -0.14 3.38 15.36
N VAL A 58 1.04 2.79 15.45
CA VAL A 58 1.82 2.45 14.25
C VAL A 58 1.13 1.34 13.46
N LEU A 59 0.62 0.31 14.14
CA LEU A 59 -0.07 -0.79 13.46
C LEU A 59 -1.30 -0.30 12.70
N ASN A 60 -2.07 0.62 13.28
CA ASN A 60 -3.24 1.18 12.59
C ASN A 60 -2.84 1.95 11.36
N LYS A 61 -1.74 2.69 11.40
CA LYS A 61 -1.23 3.40 10.24
C LYS A 61 -0.76 2.42 9.16
N GLU A 62 -0.14 1.31 9.55
CA GLU A 62 0.28 0.29 8.61
C GLU A 62 -0.92 -0.36 7.91
N ILE A 63 -1.98 -0.64 8.67
CA ILE A 63 -3.21 -1.19 8.09
C ILE A 63 -3.82 -0.21 7.09
N ASP A 64 -3.88 1.07 7.43
CA ASP A 64 -4.41 2.08 6.53
C ASP A 64 -3.58 2.19 5.26
N ALA A 65 -2.26 2.15 5.38
CA ALA A 65 -1.36 2.20 4.23
C ALA A 65 -1.56 0.96 3.35
N GLN A 66 -1.75 -0.21 3.96
CA GLN A 66 -1.99 -1.44 3.21
C GLN A 66 -3.31 -1.38 2.44
N ARG A 67 -4.35 -0.82 3.06
CA ARG A 67 -5.63 -0.64 2.38
C ARG A 67 -5.50 0.32 1.20
N GLN A 68 -4.76 1.42 1.37
CA GLN A 68 -4.49 2.35 0.27
C GLN A 68 -3.75 1.66 -0.87
N LYS A 69 -2.79 0.81 -0.53
CA LYS A 69 -2.04 0.06 -1.52
C LYS A 69 -2.97 -0.85 -2.32
N ILE A 70 -3.87 -1.55 -1.64
CA ILE A 70 -4.83 -2.44 -2.29
C ILE A 70 -5.75 -1.65 -3.24
N GLU A 71 -6.27 -0.52 -2.80
CA GLU A 71 -7.14 0.31 -3.64
C GLU A 71 -6.40 0.83 -4.87
N THR A 72 -5.15 1.27 -4.69
CA THR A 72 -4.33 1.73 -5.79
C THR A 72 -4.07 0.61 -6.79
N LEU A 73 -3.76 -0.59 -6.29
CA LEU A 73 -3.52 -1.73 -7.16
C LEU A 73 -4.76 -2.18 -7.90
N ARG A 74 -5.93 -2.12 -7.26
CA ARG A 74 -7.19 -2.43 -7.96
C ARG A 74 -7.45 -1.46 -9.10
N ALA A 75 -7.25 -0.17 -8.86
CA ALA A 75 -7.44 0.83 -9.88
C ALA A 75 -6.42 0.67 -11.02
N ALA A 76 -5.17 0.35 -10.67
CA ALA A 76 -4.13 0.11 -11.65
C ALA A 76 -4.44 -1.12 -12.51
N LEU A 77 -4.93 -2.18 -11.89
CA LEU A 77 -5.33 -3.39 -12.59
C LEU A 77 -6.46 -3.10 -13.56
N GLN A 78 -7.46 -2.35 -13.12
CA GLN A 78 -8.58 -1.99 -13.98
C GLN A 78 -8.11 -1.17 -15.19
N ASN A 79 -7.26 -0.18 -14.96
CA ASN A 79 -6.70 0.60 -16.05
C ASN A 79 -5.93 -0.28 -17.04
N ALA A 80 -5.09 -1.18 -16.53
CA ALA A 80 -4.30 -2.05 -17.37
C ALA A 80 -5.18 -3.00 -18.17
N SER A 81 -6.18 -3.59 -17.52
CA SER A 81 -7.10 -4.51 -18.18
C SER A 81 -7.86 -3.83 -19.31
N GLU A 82 -8.37 -2.62 -19.06
CA GLU A 82 -9.14 -1.88 -20.06
C GLU A 82 -8.26 -1.32 -21.18
N SER A 83 -7.04 -0.92 -20.84
CA SER A 83 -6.16 -0.26 -21.81
C SER A 83 -5.30 -1.23 -22.60
N PHE A 84 -4.88 -2.32 -21.99
CA PHE A 84 -3.91 -3.25 -22.57
C PHE A 84 -4.46 -4.66 -22.78
N GLY A 85 -5.55 -5.01 -22.10
CA GLY A 85 -6.16 -6.33 -22.16
C GLY A 85 -5.67 -7.25 -21.05
N GLU A 86 -6.49 -8.26 -20.73
CA GLU A 86 -6.23 -9.16 -19.62
C GLU A 86 -4.98 -10.01 -19.79
N ASN A 87 -4.60 -10.29 -21.01
CA ASN A 87 -3.45 -11.14 -21.29
C ASN A 87 -2.15 -10.38 -21.38
N ASP A 88 -2.20 -9.06 -21.30
CA ASP A 88 -0.99 -8.24 -21.32
C ASP A 88 -0.18 -8.45 -20.06
N ARG A 89 1.15 -8.51 -20.21
CA ARG A 89 2.05 -8.73 -19.07
C ARG A 89 1.87 -7.65 -18.00
N ARG A 90 1.60 -6.41 -18.39
CA ARG A 90 1.40 -5.31 -17.44
C ARG A 90 0.17 -5.57 -16.57
N THR A 91 -0.90 -6.04 -17.18
CA THR A 91 -2.12 -6.40 -16.46
C THR A 91 -1.85 -7.53 -15.49
N GLN A 92 -1.13 -8.56 -15.93
CA GLN A 92 -0.82 -9.70 -15.08
C GLN A 92 0.07 -9.30 -13.90
N ASN A 93 1.01 -8.38 -14.13
CA ASN A 93 1.87 -7.88 -13.05
C ASN A 93 1.07 -7.14 -11.98
N TRP A 94 0.10 -6.33 -12.39
CA TRP A 94 -0.77 -5.66 -11.42
C TRP A 94 -1.63 -6.66 -10.65
N GLN A 95 -2.10 -7.71 -11.31
CA GLN A 95 -2.88 -8.76 -10.64
C GLN A 95 -2.04 -9.46 -9.57
N ILE A 96 -0.79 -9.78 -9.89
CA ILE A 96 0.12 -10.42 -8.94
C ILE A 96 0.35 -9.52 -7.73
N GLN A 97 0.61 -8.25 -7.96
CA GLN A 97 0.83 -7.30 -6.87
C GLN A 97 -0.41 -7.15 -6.00
N LEU A 98 -1.60 -7.12 -6.62
CA LEU A 98 -2.85 -7.02 -5.88
C LEU A 98 -3.06 -8.26 -5.01
N ASN A 99 -2.84 -9.44 -5.57
CA ASN A 99 -2.99 -10.68 -4.82
C ASN A 99 -2.06 -10.69 -3.60
N ASN A 100 -0.81 -10.27 -3.80
CA ASN A 100 0.17 -10.22 -2.72
C ASN A 100 -0.22 -9.20 -1.65
N ALA A 101 -0.74 -8.07 -2.06
CA ALA A 101 -1.16 -7.03 -1.12
C ALA A 101 -2.37 -7.48 -0.31
N GLU A 102 -3.32 -8.14 -0.94
CA GLU A 102 -4.49 -8.67 -0.24
C GLU A 102 -4.11 -9.77 0.75
N ALA A 103 -3.18 -10.63 0.35
CA ALA A 103 -2.68 -11.68 1.24
C ALA A 103 -1.96 -11.08 2.45
N ALA A 104 -1.23 -9.99 2.26
CA ALA A 104 -0.50 -9.33 3.35
C ALA A 104 -1.45 -8.71 4.39
N LEU A 105 -2.64 -8.27 3.96
CA LEU A 105 -3.62 -7.70 4.88
C LEU A 105 -4.24 -8.77 5.78
N ASN A 106 -4.42 -9.95 5.24
CA ASN A 106 -5.00 -11.06 5.98
C ASN A 106 -3.93 -11.74 6.84
#